data_67d541469bb113b78c3e15a22fbdf84a
#
_entry.id   67d541469bb113b78c3e15a22fbdf84a
#
_cell.length_a   1.000
_cell.length_b   1.000
_cell.length_c   1.000
_cell.angle_alpha   90.00
_cell.angle_beta   90.00
_cell.angle_gamma   90.00
#
_symmetry.space_group_name_H-M   'P 1'
#
loop_
_entity.id
_entity.type
_entity.pdbx_description
1 polymer ?
#
loop_
_entity_poly.entity_id
_entity_poly.type
_entity_poly.pdbx_seq_one_letter_code
_entity_poly.pdbx_strand_id
1 'polypeptide(L)'
;VSVLGGHFSGSCDALLKRVLPPPDDALVLLCEIKSANDKRFNQLKKLGSYELWSETYKWQIHCYMGGLGLTKCIVIVVNKNNSEVYTEVIDYDEQIWEKAQERAERVITSTEPPKHGRKSEKDYMLRGESKAYIDIYTRKRFPESVNCRNCVFSKPLVNTHGATWVCTRSGQSLDLDTQRVGCKNHLWNPKLITTATHIPEESNDDVIAYQSGVVTFYNATEKGMKDGPYYSSAELREF
;
A
#
# COMPACT_ATOMS: atom_id res chain seq x y z
N VAL A 1 10.64 -8.09 -4.30
CA VAL A 1 9.50 -8.91 -3.85
C VAL A 1 8.23 -8.37 -4.46
N SER A 2 7.37 -9.22 -4.97
CA SER A 2 6.05 -8.84 -5.49
C SER A 2 5.11 -10.04 -5.37
N VAL A 3 4.11 -9.93 -4.52
CA VAL A 3 3.10 -10.96 -4.28
C VAL A 3 1.70 -10.35 -4.29
N LEU A 4 0.67 -11.16 -4.20
CA LEU A 4 -0.74 -10.72 -4.22
C LEU A 4 -1.05 -9.80 -5.43
N GLY A 5 -0.66 -10.24 -6.64
CA GLY A 5 -0.88 -9.46 -7.87
C GLY A 5 -0.13 -8.13 -7.93
N GLY A 6 1.00 -8.03 -7.23
CA GLY A 6 1.82 -6.81 -7.16
C GLY A 6 1.35 -5.76 -6.15
N HIS A 7 0.27 -6.03 -5.40
CA HIS A 7 -0.25 -5.11 -4.39
C HIS A 7 0.47 -5.21 -3.04
N PHE A 8 1.22 -6.28 -2.82
CA PHE A 8 2.15 -6.39 -1.72
C PHE A 8 3.56 -6.55 -2.30
N SER A 9 4.29 -5.46 -2.36
CA SER A 9 5.60 -5.41 -3.01
C SER A 9 6.58 -4.54 -2.25
N GLY A 10 7.87 -4.78 -2.48
CA GLY A 10 8.96 -4.00 -1.90
C GLY A 10 10.30 -4.35 -2.56
N SER A 11 11.28 -3.47 -2.37
CA SER A 11 12.65 -3.64 -2.83
C SER A 11 13.58 -3.80 -1.64
N CYS A 12 14.43 -4.81 -1.64
CA CYS A 12 15.53 -4.96 -0.69
C CYS A 12 16.76 -4.18 -1.15
N ASP A 13 17.66 -3.88 -0.23
CA ASP A 13 18.87 -3.12 -0.57
C ASP A 13 19.85 -3.95 -1.40
N ALA A 14 20.10 -5.21 -1.01
CA ALA A 14 20.99 -6.10 -1.77
C ALA A 14 20.73 -7.58 -1.46
N LEU A 15 21.28 -8.44 -2.31
CA LEU A 15 21.44 -9.88 -2.08
C LEU A 15 22.94 -10.21 -2.09
N LEU A 16 23.42 -10.88 -1.04
CA LEU A 16 24.77 -11.35 -0.95
C LEU A 16 24.83 -12.84 -1.27
N LYS A 17 25.61 -13.19 -2.28
CA LYS A 17 25.83 -14.58 -2.66
C LYS A 17 27.22 -15.03 -2.23
N ARG A 18 27.29 -16.03 -1.37
CA ARG A 18 28.52 -16.75 -1.06
C ARG A 18 28.59 -17.99 -1.94
N VAL A 19 29.62 -18.08 -2.77
CA VAL A 19 29.95 -19.31 -3.49
C VAL A 19 30.80 -20.16 -2.56
N LEU A 20 30.27 -21.32 -2.18
CA LEU A 20 31.01 -22.32 -1.41
C LEU A 20 31.63 -23.36 -2.36
N PRO A 21 32.78 -23.97 -1.99
CA PRO A 21 33.29 -25.12 -2.76
C PRO A 21 32.26 -26.27 -2.77
N PRO A 22 32.19 -27.08 -3.83
CA PRO A 22 31.36 -28.29 -3.82
C PRO A 22 31.69 -29.19 -2.60
N PRO A 23 30.67 -29.89 -2.01
CA PRO A 23 29.31 -30.08 -2.51
C PRO A 23 28.28 -29.04 -2.06
N ASP A 24 28.71 -27.99 -1.34
CA ASP A 24 27.79 -27.03 -0.75
C ASP A 24 27.18 -26.09 -1.79
N ASP A 25 25.86 -25.87 -1.69
CA ASP A 25 25.13 -24.90 -2.50
C ASP A 25 25.51 -23.45 -2.16
N ALA A 26 25.31 -22.55 -3.11
CA ALA A 26 25.52 -21.13 -2.88
C ALA A 26 24.56 -20.61 -1.82
N LEU A 27 25.07 -20.09 -0.71
CA LEU A 27 24.27 -19.38 0.28
C LEU A 27 23.93 -17.98 -0.23
N VAL A 28 22.63 -17.68 -0.36
CA VAL A 28 22.14 -16.35 -0.66
C VAL A 28 21.53 -15.75 0.60
N LEU A 29 22.00 -14.58 0.98
CA LEU A 29 21.52 -13.81 2.13
C LEU A 29 20.82 -12.55 1.64
N LEU A 30 19.70 -12.21 2.26
CA LEU A 30 19.20 -10.85 2.21
C LEU A 30 20.21 -9.92 2.88
N CYS A 31 20.46 -8.75 2.30
CA CYS A 31 21.25 -7.70 2.92
C CYS A 31 20.39 -6.45 3.08
N GLU A 32 20.25 -5.98 4.30
CA GLU A 32 19.52 -4.75 4.65
C GLU A 32 20.46 -3.76 5.28
N ILE A 33 20.52 -2.52 4.75
CA ILE A 33 21.45 -1.49 5.15
C ILE A 33 20.68 -0.31 5.74
N LYS A 34 21.06 0.11 6.93
CA LYS A 34 20.47 1.28 7.60
C LYS A 34 21.54 2.26 8.05
N SER A 35 21.20 3.53 8.09
CA SER A 35 21.98 4.54 8.78
C SER A 35 21.24 5.08 9.99
N ALA A 36 21.98 5.37 11.07
CA ALA A 36 21.42 5.91 12.30
C ALA A 36 22.32 7.03 12.84
N ASN A 37 21.72 7.98 13.58
CA ASN A 37 22.51 8.91 14.39
C ASN A 37 23.00 8.23 15.68
N ASP A 38 23.91 8.87 16.40
CA ASP A 38 24.50 8.33 17.64
C ASP A 38 23.46 7.83 18.63
N LYS A 39 22.40 8.58 18.87
CA LYS A 39 21.35 8.21 19.84
C LYS A 39 20.70 6.89 19.47
N ARG A 40 20.28 6.75 18.21
CA ARG A 40 19.61 5.55 17.71
C ARG A 40 20.58 4.38 17.58
N PHE A 41 21.81 4.62 17.15
CA PHE A 41 22.84 3.61 17.03
C PHE A 41 23.24 3.04 18.41
N ASN A 42 23.46 3.90 19.40
CA ASN A 42 23.74 3.47 20.76
C ASN A 42 22.58 2.72 21.42
N GLN A 43 21.32 3.06 21.08
CA GLN A 43 20.16 2.28 21.48
C GLN A 43 20.23 0.86 20.91
N LEU A 44 20.55 0.70 19.62
CA LEU A 44 20.72 -0.61 18.98
C LEU A 44 21.78 -1.45 19.68
N LYS A 45 22.97 -0.86 19.90
CA LYS A 45 24.07 -1.55 20.62
C LYS A 45 23.66 -2.00 22.02
N LYS A 46 22.90 -1.16 22.75
CA LYS A 46 22.41 -1.51 24.08
C LYS A 46 21.40 -2.64 24.07
N LEU A 47 20.54 -2.70 23.06
CA LEU A 47 19.55 -3.77 22.89
C LEU A 47 20.20 -5.08 22.39
N GLY A 48 21.29 -4.96 21.63
CA GLY A 48 21.99 -6.11 21.03
C GLY A 48 21.14 -6.88 20.00
N SER A 49 20.04 -6.27 19.51
CA SER A 49 19.16 -6.90 18.55
C SER A 49 18.47 -5.87 17.66
N TYR A 50 18.59 -6.07 16.36
CA TYR A 50 17.94 -5.27 15.32
C TYR A 50 16.42 -5.37 15.38
N GLU A 51 15.89 -6.55 15.65
CA GLU A 51 14.45 -6.78 15.75
C GLU A 51 13.83 -6.07 16.96
N LEU A 52 14.53 -6.03 18.10
CA LEU A 52 14.10 -5.29 19.28
C LEU A 52 14.27 -3.77 19.10
N TRP A 53 15.20 -3.36 18.24
CA TRP A 53 15.44 -1.95 17.96
C TRP A 53 14.31 -1.28 17.18
N SER A 54 13.66 -2.02 16.26
CA SER A 54 12.54 -1.49 15.49
C SER A 54 11.63 -2.62 14.99
N GLU A 55 10.41 -2.67 15.51
CA GLU A 55 9.39 -3.60 15.05
C GLU A 55 9.11 -3.45 13.54
N THR A 56 9.09 -2.22 13.01
CA THR A 56 8.90 -1.97 11.57
C THR A 56 10.00 -2.62 10.74
N TYR A 57 11.25 -2.52 11.19
CA TYR A 57 12.38 -3.11 10.47
C TYR A 57 12.40 -4.64 10.59
N LYS A 58 11.98 -5.18 11.74
CA LYS A 58 11.73 -6.61 11.91
C LYS A 58 10.77 -7.12 10.83
N TRP A 59 9.59 -6.52 10.73
CA TRP A 59 8.60 -6.91 9.71
C TRP A 59 9.16 -6.79 8.30
N GLN A 60 9.90 -5.72 7.98
CA GLN A 60 10.48 -5.46 6.67
C GLN A 60 11.38 -6.61 6.20
N ILE A 61 12.36 -7.03 7.03
CA ILE A 61 13.30 -8.09 6.63
C ILE A 61 12.64 -9.45 6.49
N HIS A 62 11.67 -9.80 7.35
CA HIS A 62 10.94 -11.05 7.24
C HIS A 62 10.01 -11.09 6.01
N CYS A 63 9.39 -9.95 5.67
CA CYS A 63 8.63 -9.82 4.41
C CYS A 63 9.52 -10.01 3.18
N TYR A 64 10.73 -9.48 3.19
CA TYR A 64 11.67 -9.69 2.08
C TYR A 64 12.17 -11.12 2.02
N MET A 65 12.54 -11.71 3.15
CA MET A 65 12.99 -13.11 3.20
C MET A 65 11.89 -14.05 2.71
N GLY A 66 10.67 -13.94 3.26
CA GLY A 66 9.54 -14.77 2.85
C GLY A 66 9.18 -14.62 1.38
N GLY A 67 9.11 -13.40 0.87
CA GLY A 67 8.78 -13.13 -0.53
C GLY A 67 9.88 -13.51 -1.52
N LEU A 68 11.13 -13.70 -1.09
CA LEU A 68 12.27 -14.15 -1.90
C LEU A 68 12.66 -15.62 -1.65
N GLY A 69 12.02 -16.29 -0.69
CA GLY A 69 12.38 -17.67 -0.31
C GLY A 69 13.76 -17.77 0.35
N LEU A 70 14.17 -16.75 1.11
CA LEU A 70 15.47 -16.68 1.79
C LEU A 70 15.33 -17.02 3.26
N THR A 71 16.33 -17.69 3.81
CA THR A 71 16.32 -18.16 5.21
C THR A 71 17.11 -17.27 6.17
N LYS A 72 17.93 -16.35 5.65
CA LYS A 72 18.78 -15.48 6.47
C LYS A 72 18.88 -14.08 5.89
N CYS A 73 18.97 -13.11 6.81
CA CYS A 73 19.26 -11.73 6.51
C CYS A 73 20.52 -11.27 7.26
N ILE A 74 21.44 -10.59 6.60
CA ILE A 74 22.45 -9.80 7.26
C ILE A 74 22.01 -8.34 7.29
N VAL A 75 21.92 -7.77 8.48
CA VAL A 75 21.68 -6.34 8.64
C VAL A 75 22.99 -5.61 8.92
N ILE A 76 23.14 -4.46 8.28
CA ILE A 76 24.30 -3.59 8.44
C ILE A 76 23.77 -2.20 8.81
N VAL A 77 24.09 -1.75 10.02
CA VAL A 77 23.68 -0.43 10.48
C VAL A 77 24.91 0.44 10.66
N VAL A 78 24.95 1.59 9.97
CA VAL A 78 26.07 2.53 10.02
C VAL A 78 25.69 3.75 10.87
N ASN A 79 26.52 4.06 11.84
CA ASN A 79 26.44 5.31 12.57
C ASN A 79 26.96 6.45 11.68
N LYS A 80 26.05 7.31 11.22
CA LYS A 80 26.39 8.40 10.30
C LYS A 80 27.20 9.54 10.93
N ASN A 81 27.43 9.52 12.25
CA ASN A 81 28.20 10.53 12.95
C ASN A 81 29.69 10.15 13.05
N ASN A 82 30.02 8.85 13.17
CA ASN A 82 31.39 8.38 13.39
C ASN A 82 31.78 7.16 12.53
N SER A 83 30.88 6.72 11.63
CA SER A 83 31.08 5.56 10.74
C SER A 83 31.22 4.21 11.45
N GLU A 84 30.87 4.12 12.73
CA GLU A 84 30.82 2.83 13.45
C GLU A 84 29.76 1.92 12.82
N VAL A 85 30.05 0.63 12.72
CA VAL A 85 29.17 -0.36 12.04
C VAL A 85 28.71 -1.40 13.04
N TYR A 86 27.42 -1.70 13.03
CA TYR A 86 26.80 -2.83 13.70
C TYR A 86 26.34 -3.84 12.64
N THR A 87 26.60 -5.11 12.87
CA THR A 87 26.15 -6.19 11.99
C THR A 87 25.48 -7.29 12.80
N GLU A 88 24.41 -7.88 12.26
CA GLU A 88 23.71 -9.00 12.84
C GLU A 88 23.18 -9.89 11.73
N VAL A 89 23.24 -11.22 11.93
CA VAL A 89 22.59 -12.18 11.04
C VAL A 89 21.30 -12.67 11.70
N ILE A 90 20.21 -12.56 11.00
CA ILE A 90 18.86 -12.85 11.48
C ILE A 90 18.30 -14.02 10.67
N ASP A 91 17.78 -15.01 11.38
CA ASP A 91 17.09 -16.14 10.77
C ASP A 91 15.65 -15.78 10.41
N TYR A 92 15.16 -16.38 9.33
CA TYR A 92 13.79 -16.18 8.88
C TYR A 92 12.76 -16.76 9.86
N ASP A 93 11.71 -15.98 10.13
CA ASP A 93 10.55 -16.40 10.90
C ASP A 93 9.31 -16.45 9.99
N GLU A 94 8.88 -17.67 9.69
CA GLU A 94 7.74 -17.93 8.81
C GLU A 94 6.43 -17.35 9.36
N GLN A 95 6.24 -17.35 10.68
CA GLN A 95 5.02 -16.83 11.31
C GLN A 95 4.86 -15.31 11.07
N ILE A 96 5.97 -14.58 10.99
CA ILE A 96 5.92 -13.14 10.67
C ILE A 96 5.47 -12.94 9.22
N TRP A 97 5.99 -13.74 8.31
CA TRP A 97 5.61 -13.70 6.91
C TRP A 97 4.15 -14.06 6.69
N GLU A 98 3.66 -15.14 7.28
CA GLU A 98 2.24 -15.54 7.22
C GLU A 98 1.32 -14.43 7.72
N LYS A 99 1.59 -13.85 8.89
CA LYS A 99 0.83 -12.72 9.43
C LYS A 99 0.87 -11.49 8.52
N ALA A 100 2.02 -11.24 7.86
CA ALA A 100 2.15 -10.15 6.90
C ALA A 100 1.27 -10.37 5.67
N GLN A 101 1.24 -11.59 5.13
CA GLN A 101 0.39 -11.96 4.01
C GLN A 101 -1.10 -11.87 4.37
N GLU A 102 -1.52 -12.43 5.49
CA GLU A 102 -2.90 -12.34 5.99
C GLU A 102 -3.35 -10.88 6.14
N ARG A 103 -2.47 -10.03 6.69
CA ARG A 103 -2.77 -8.60 6.82
C ARG A 103 -2.87 -7.92 5.46
N ALA A 104 -1.95 -8.22 4.54
CA ALA A 104 -1.97 -7.66 3.19
C ALA A 104 -3.23 -8.07 2.45
N GLU A 105 -3.60 -9.35 2.47
CA GLU A 105 -4.82 -9.86 1.86
C GLU A 105 -6.06 -9.18 2.42
N ARG A 106 -6.19 -9.07 3.74
CA ARG A 106 -7.30 -8.38 4.39
C ARG A 106 -7.41 -6.92 3.97
N VAL A 107 -6.28 -6.21 3.84
CA VAL A 107 -6.27 -4.81 3.40
C VAL A 107 -6.67 -4.70 1.92
N ILE A 108 -6.17 -5.59 1.07
CA ILE A 108 -6.41 -5.59 -0.36
C ILE A 108 -7.88 -5.92 -0.68
N THR A 109 -8.46 -6.89 0.03
CA THR A 109 -9.84 -7.33 -0.18
C THR A 109 -10.88 -6.48 0.55
N SER A 110 -10.45 -5.61 1.44
CA SER A 110 -11.34 -4.73 2.18
C SER A 110 -12.12 -3.81 1.23
N THR A 111 -13.43 -3.76 1.44
CA THR A 111 -14.31 -2.83 0.72
C THR A 111 -14.28 -1.42 1.31
N GLU A 112 -13.64 -1.24 2.44
CA GLU A 112 -13.50 0.03 3.14
C GLU A 112 -12.02 0.30 3.46
N PRO A 113 -11.57 1.55 3.34
CA PRO A 113 -10.23 1.89 3.78
C PRO A 113 -10.05 1.57 5.28
N PRO A 114 -8.88 1.08 5.69
CA PRO A 114 -8.62 0.82 7.10
C PRO A 114 -8.78 2.10 7.92
N LYS A 115 -9.24 1.94 9.16
CA LYS A 115 -9.30 3.07 10.10
C LYS A 115 -7.89 3.66 10.26
N HIS A 116 -7.80 4.97 10.27
CA HIS A 116 -6.53 5.64 10.49
C HIS A 116 -5.94 5.25 11.85
N GLY A 117 -4.72 4.73 11.85
CA GLY A 117 -3.95 4.47 13.08
C GLY A 117 -3.51 5.74 13.82
N ARG A 118 -4.02 6.90 13.44
CA ARG A 118 -3.60 8.22 13.92
C ARG A 118 -4.48 8.72 15.03
N LYS A 119 -3.83 9.34 16.01
CA LYS A 119 -4.51 9.92 17.14
C LYS A 119 -5.03 11.35 16.87
N SER A 120 -4.47 12.06 15.89
CA SER A 120 -4.87 13.43 15.54
C SER A 120 -4.24 13.90 14.22
N GLU A 121 -4.73 15.01 13.65
CA GLU A 121 -4.13 15.70 12.49
C GLU A 121 -2.71 16.26 12.78
N LYS A 122 -2.31 16.32 14.05
CA LYS A 122 -0.98 16.77 14.49
C LYS A 122 0.05 15.63 14.54
N ASP A 123 -0.33 14.41 14.18
CA ASP A 123 0.56 13.26 14.15
C ASP A 123 1.78 13.54 13.24
N TYR A 124 2.97 13.09 13.69
CA TYR A 124 4.22 13.31 12.95
C TYR A 124 4.19 12.75 11.53
N MET A 125 3.43 11.68 11.29
CA MET A 125 3.24 11.07 9.96
C MET A 125 2.56 12.02 8.95
N LEU A 126 1.89 13.07 9.43
CA LEU A 126 1.24 14.10 8.63
C LEU A 126 2.08 15.39 8.48
N ARG A 127 3.33 15.37 8.93
CA ARG A 127 4.23 16.51 8.81
C ARG A 127 5.08 16.41 7.54
N GLY A 128 5.65 17.52 7.12
CA GLY A 128 6.51 17.56 5.94
C GLY A 128 5.73 17.33 4.64
N GLU A 129 6.25 16.50 3.75
CA GLU A 129 5.68 16.24 2.43
C GLU A 129 4.26 15.65 2.49
N SER A 130 3.96 14.85 3.51
CA SER A 130 2.62 14.29 3.71
C SER A 130 1.55 15.34 4.01
N LYS A 131 1.94 16.57 4.38
CA LYS A 131 0.99 17.67 4.67
C LYS A 131 0.12 18.01 3.47
N ALA A 132 0.65 17.92 2.24
CA ALA A 132 -0.09 18.18 1.01
C ALA A 132 -1.26 17.21 0.79
N TYR A 133 -1.20 16.02 1.40
CA TYR A 133 -2.19 14.95 1.25
C TYR A 133 -3.14 14.80 2.44
N ILE A 134 -3.08 15.72 3.44
CA ILE A 134 -3.90 15.63 4.65
C ILE A 134 -5.38 15.55 4.31
N ASP A 135 -5.86 16.38 3.39
CA ASP A 135 -7.28 16.44 3.05
C ASP A 135 -7.77 15.19 2.32
N ILE A 136 -6.95 14.61 1.44
CA ILE A 136 -7.25 13.31 0.83
C ILE A 136 -7.26 12.23 1.92
N TYR A 137 -6.26 12.24 2.78
CA TYR A 137 -6.10 11.25 3.82
C TYR A 137 -7.21 11.31 4.90
N THR A 138 -7.64 12.52 5.23
CA THR A 138 -8.77 12.76 6.14
C THR A 138 -10.11 12.72 5.40
N ARG A 139 -10.09 12.41 4.12
CA ARG A 139 -11.27 12.29 3.25
C ARG A 139 -12.10 13.57 3.17
N LYS A 140 -11.46 14.72 3.17
CA LYS A 140 -12.08 16.03 3.01
C LYS A 140 -12.20 16.46 1.56
N ARG A 141 -11.52 15.76 0.65
CA ARG A 141 -11.60 15.93 -0.81
C ARG A 141 -11.39 14.63 -1.54
N PHE A 142 -11.77 14.60 -2.81
CA PHE A 142 -11.53 13.46 -3.70
C PHE A 142 -10.03 13.20 -3.90
N PRO A 143 -9.63 11.94 -4.16
CA PRO A 143 -8.25 11.64 -4.57
C PRO A 143 -7.88 12.37 -5.87
N GLU A 144 -6.60 12.75 -6.02
CA GLU A 144 -6.14 13.48 -7.20
C GLU A 144 -6.16 12.63 -8.49
N SER A 145 -5.96 11.33 -8.36
CA SER A 145 -5.82 10.45 -9.51
C SER A 145 -7.06 9.60 -9.72
N VAL A 146 -7.67 9.75 -10.90
CA VAL A 146 -8.72 8.84 -11.39
C VAL A 146 -8.04 7.59 -11.93
N ASN A 147 -8.27 6.44 -11.28
CA ASN A 147 -7.66 5.16 -11.66
C ASN A 147 -8.54 3.98 -11.22
N CYS A 148 -8.26 2.77 -11.71
CA CYS A 148 -9.07 1.60 -11.37
C CYS A 148 -9.06 1.25 -9.87
N ARG A 149 -8.03 1.64 -9.11
CA ARG A 149 -7.91 1.32 -7.68
C ARG A 149 -8.94 2.05 -6.81
N ASN A 150 -9.48 3.16 -7.30
CA ASN A 150 -10.52 3.92 -6.63
C ASN A 150 -11.87 3.89 -7.37
N CYS A 151 -11.98 3.04 -8.38
CA CYS A 151 -13.20 2.80 -9.14
C CYS A 151 -14.12 1.79 -8.44
N VAL A 152 -15.43 2.03 -8.46
CA VAL A 152 -16.45 1.13 -7.89
C VAL A 152 -16.47 -0.25 -8.56
N PHE A 153 -16.07 -0.33 -9.83
CA PHE A 153 -16.07 -1.57 -10.61
C PHE A 153 -14.80 -2.41 -10.46
N SER A 154 -13.76 -1.90 -9.83
CA SER A 154 -12.53 -2.65 -9.63
C SER A 154 -12.63 -3.53 -8.39
N LYS A 155 -12.44 -4.83 -8.56
CA LYS A 155 -12.47 -5.80 -7.46
C LYS A 155 -11.25 -6.70 -7.47
N PRO A 156 -10.63 -6.93 -6.30
CA PRO A 156 -9.59 -7.94 -6.16
C PRO A 156 -10.24 -9.33 -6.10
N LEU A 157 -9.60 -10.28 -6.79
CA LEU A 157 -9.87 -11.72 -6.66
C LEU A 157 -8.60 -12.35 -6.07
N VAL A 158 -8.64 -12.68 -4.78
CA VAL A 158 -7.52 -13.32 -4.08
C VAL A 158 -7.80 -14.80 -3.95
N ASN A 159 -6.79 -15.62 -4.24
CA ASN A 159 -6.83 -17.08 -4.09
C ASN A 159 -5.46 -17.60 -3.63
N THR A 160 -5.34 -18.92 -3.45
CA THR A 160 -4.11 -19.58 -3.00
C THR A 160 -2.90 -19.37 -3.91
N HIS A 161 -3.10 -18.95 -5.15
CA HIS A 161 -2.04 -18.73 -6.15
C HIS A 161 -1.69 -17.25 -6.36
N GLY A 162 -2.34 -16.34 -5.65
CA GLY A 162 -2.08 -14.91 -5.74
C GLY A 162 -3.35 -14.06 -5.77
N ALA A 163 -3.23 -12.88 -6.36
CA ALA A 163 -4.35 -11.96 -6.53
C ALA A 163 -4.41 -11.41 -7.96
N THR A 164 -5.63 -11.29 -8.47
CA THR A 164 -5.93 -10.68 -9.76
C THR A 164 -6.96 -9.59 -9.54
N TRP A 165 -6.85 -8.48 -10.24
CA TRP A 165 -7.89 -7.45 -10.27
C TRP A 165 -8.74 -7.60 -11.50
N VAL A 166 -10.05 -7.40 -11.36
CA VAL A 166 -11.00 -7.44 -12.47
C VAL A 166 -11.89 -6.20 -12.46
N CYS A 167 -12.22 -5.73 -13.64
CA CYS A 167 -13.28 -4.75 -13.83
C CYS A 167 -14.62 -5.49 -13.92
N THR A 168 -15.50 -5.35 -12.93
CA THR A 168 -16.81 -6.03 -12.93
C THR A 168 -17.74 -5.51 -14.02
N ARG A 169 -17.49 -4.32 -14.57
CA ARG A 169 -18.25 -3.75 -15.68
C ARG A 169 -17.91 -4.39 -17.03
N SER A 170 -16.60 -4.54 -17.32
CA SER A 170 -16.15 -5.10 -18.61
C SER A 170 -15.81 -6.59 -18.55
N GLY A 171 -15.68 -7.18 -17.36
CA GLY A 171 -15.20 -8.55 -17.15
C GLY A 171 -13.69 -8.72 -17.39
N GLN A 172 -12.96 -7.64 -17.68
CA GLN A 172 -11.52 -7.71 -18.00
C GLN A 172 -10.66 -7.83 -16.75
N SER A 173 -9.59 -8.63 -16.85
CA SER A 173 -8.52 -8.62 -15.89
C SER A 173 -7.72 -7.32 -16.01
N LEU A 174 -7.36 -6.74 -14.86
CA LEU A 174 -6.64 -5.47 -14.75
C LEU A 174 -5.21 -5.77 -14.25
N ASP A 175 -4.24 -5.65 -15.12
CA ASP A 175 -2.83 -5.65 -14.74
C ASP A 175 -2.46 -4.36 -13.98
N LEU A 176 -1.24 -4.29 -13.47
CA LEU A 176 -0.80 -3.14 -12.66
C LEU A 176 -0.82 -1.81 -13.43
N ASP A 177 -0.50 -1.84 -14.71
CA ASP A 177 -0.45 -0.62 -15.52
C ASP A 177 -1.86 -0.14 -15.84
N THR A 178 -2.76 -1.05 -16.21
CA THR A 178 -4.19 -0.75 -16.40
C THR A 178 -4.84 -0.22 -15.12
N GLN A 179 -4.48 -0.77 -13.95
CA GLN A 179 -5.01 -0.29 -12.67
C GLN A 179 -4.63 1.16 -12.35
N ARG A 180 -3.48 1.62 -12.83
CA ARG A 180 -2.98 2.99 -12.59
C ARG A 180 -3.64 4.04 -13.46
N VAL A 181 -4.31 3.61 -14.50
CA VAL A 181 -4.98 4.49 -15.46
C VAL A 181 -6.48 4.41 -15.27
N GLY A 182 -7.15 5.55 -15.21
CA GLY A 182 -8.61 5.63 -15.23
C GLY A 182 -9.15 5.54 -16.67
N CYS A 183 -10.41 5.18 -16.80
CA CYS A 183 -11.12 5.17 -18.08
C CYS A 183 -12.34 6.12 -18.05
N LYS A 184 -12.90 6.42 -19.21
CA LYS A 184 -14.10 7.27 -19.35
C LYS A 184 -15.38 6.71 -18.68
N ASN A 185 -15.33 5.45 -18.29
CA ASN A 185 -16.42 4.77 -17.55
C ASN A 185 -16.11 4.67 -16.05
N HIS A 186 -15.10 5.40 -15.55
CA HIS A 186 -14.75 5.41 -14.14
C HIS A 186 -15.88 6.07 -13.33
N LEU A 187 -16.27 5.40 -12.24
CA LEU A 187 -17.10 5.98 -11.17
C LEU A 187 -16.37 5.83 -9.85
N TRP A 188 -16.35 6.89 -9.07
CA TRP A 188 -15.72 6.87 -7.74
C TRP A 188 -16.40 5.82 -6.85
N ASN A 189 -15.60 5.02 -6.16
CA ASN A 189 -16.12 4.15 -5.12
C ASN A 189 -16.72 5.01 -3.99
N PRO A 190 -18.04 4.92 -3.73
CA PRO A 190 -18.71 5.76 -2.73
C PRO A 190 -18.10 5.67 -1.33
N LYS A 191 -17.50 4.53 -0.99
CA LYS A 191 -16.85 4.32 0.31
C LYS A 191 -15.57 5.16 0.50
N LEU A 192 -15.01 5.69 -0.58
CA LEU A 192 -13.86 6.59 -0.54
C LEU A 192 -14.27 8.05 -0.38
N ILE A 193 -15.53 8.37 -0.64
CA ILE A 193 -16.07 9.73 -0.65
C ILE A 193 -16.78 9.98 0.67
N THR A 194 -16.31 10.96 1.44
CA THR A 194 -16.90 11.33 2.74
C THR A 194 -17.35 12.78 2.79
N THR A 195 -17.11 13.55 1.73
CA THR A 195 -17.60 14.92 1.57
C THR A 195 -19.06 14.99 1.17
N ALA A 196 -19.63 13.86 0.73
CA ALA A 196 -21.02 13.73 0.34
C ALA A 196 -21.57 12.35 0.73
N THR A 197 -22.87 12.27 0.91
CA THR A 197 -23.59 11.03 1.21
C THR A 197 -24.00 10.35 -0.10
N HIS A 198 -23.68 9.07 -0.24
CA HIS A 198 -24.15 8.25 -1.37
C HIS A 198 -25.67 8.02 -1.30
N ILE A 199 -26.36 8.13 -2.43
CA ILE A 199 -27.78 7.85 -2.59
C ILE A 199 -27.94 6.58 -3.45
N PRO A 200 -28.01 5.39 -2.84
CA PRO A 200 -28.05 4.13 -3.58
C PRO A 200 -29.24 3.99 -4.52
N GLU A 201 -30.41 4.48 -4.10
CA GLU A 201 -31.68 4.41 -4.84
C GLU A 201 -31.70 5.23 -6.13
N GLU A 202 -30.83 6.24 -6.24
CA GLU A 202 -30.63 7.06 -7.45
C GLU A 202 -29.38 6.65 -8.24
N SER A 203 -28.70 5.59 -7.81
CA SER A 203 -27.46 5.12 -8.41
C SER A 203 -27.68 3.87 -9.26
N ASN A 204 -26.85 3.72 -10.31
CA ASN A 204 -26.83 2.55 -11.20
C ASN A 204 -25.42 2.35 -11.78
N ASP A 205 -25.28 1.46 -12.77
CA ASP A 205 -23.98 1.16 -13.39
C ASP A 205 -23.37 2.34 -14.16
N ASP A 206 -24.15 3.31 -14.57
CA ASP A 206 -23.66 4.47 -15.34
C ASP A 206 -23.59 5.76 -14.53
N VAL A 207 -24.20 5.79 -13.32
CA VAL A 207 -24.31 6.98 -12.50
C VAL A 207 -24.28 6.62 -11.02
N ILE A 208 -23.50 7.35 -10.22
CA ILE A 208 -23.56 7.31 -8.76
C ILE A 208 -24.01 8.68 -8.25
N ALA A 209 -25.11 8.69 -7.50
CA ALA A 209 -25.70 9.88 -6.93
C ALA A 209 -25.11 10.19 -5.54
N TYR A 210 -24.86 11.46 -5.28
CA TYR A 210 -24.37 11.97 -4.02
C TYR A 210 -25.16 13.18 -3.56
N GLN A 211 -25.28 13.35 -2.24
CA GLN A 211 -25.86 14.53 -1.61
C GLN A 211 -24.84 15.21 -0.71
N SER A 212 -24.65 16.51 -0.92
CA SER A 212 -23.86 17.39 -0.05
C SER A 212 -24.73 18.55 0.43
N GLY A 213 -25.12 18.55 1.70
CA GLY A 213 -26.12 19.48 2.21
C GLY A 213 -27.46 19.33 1.48
N VAL A 214 -27.91 20.41 0.82
CA VAL A 214 -29.17 20.41 0.05
C VAL A 214 -28.98 20.15 -1.44
N VAL A 215 -27.72 19.93 -1.88
CA VAL A 215 -27.39 19.75 -3.30
C VAL A 215 -27.20 18.30 -3.60
N THR A 216 -27.91 17.78 -4.61
CA THR A 216 -27.66 16.46 -5.22
C THR A 216 -26.86 16.62 -6.48
N PHE A 217 -25.83 15.79 -6.65
CA PHE A 217 -25.00 15.73 -7.84
C PHE A 217 -24.67 14.28 -8.21
N TYR A 218 -24.23 14.07 -9.44
CA TYR A 218 -24.07 12.75 -10.01
C TYR A 218 -22.67 12.55 -10.58
N ASN A 219 -21.97 11.51 -10.15
CA ASN A 219 -20.76 11.04 -10.83
C ASN A 219 -21.21 10.12 -11.97
N ALA A 220 -20.93 10.48 -13.21
CA ALA A 220 -21.45 9.79 -14.37
C ALA A 220 -20.33 9.27 -15.28
N THR A 221 -20.59 8.10 -15.91
CA THR A 221 -19.83 7.62 -17.07
C THR A 221 -20.20 8.43 -18.31
N GLU A 222 -19.43 8.29 -19.40
CA GLU A 222 -19.76 8.91 -20.68
C GLU A 222 -21.21 8.63 -21.11
N LYS A 223 -21.68 7.38 -20.89
CA LYS A 223 -23.06 6.95 -21.22
C LYS A 223 -24.12 7.51 -20.27
N GLY A 224 -23.75 7.70 -19.00
CA GLY A 224 -24.64 8.22 -17.95
C GLY A 224 -24.73 9.74 -17.92
N MET A 225 -23.88 10.44 -18.68
CA MET A 225 -23.81 11.91 -18.71
C MET A 225 -25.12 12.52 -19.24
N LYS A 226 -25.61 13.54 -18.53
CA LYS A 226 -26.81 14.30 -18.88
C LYS A 226 -26.58 15.79 -18.58
N ASP A 227 -27.50 16.64 -19.08
CA ASP A 227 -27.53 18.04 -18.68
C ASP A 227 -27.86 18.17 -17.18
N GLY A 228 -27.23 19.13 -16.50
CA GLY A 228 -27.42 19.39 -15.08
C GLY A 228 -26.21 19.02 -14.23
N PRO A 229 -26.40 18.61 -12.96
CA PRO A 229 -25.32 18.36 -12.01
C PRO A 229 -24.67 16.98 -12.20
N TYR A 230 -24.37 16.60 -13.44
CA TYR A 230 -23.68 15.38 -13.82
C TYR A 230 -22.21 15.71 -14.13
N TYR A 231 -21.29 14.95 -13.51
CA TYR A 231 -19.86 15.20 -13.59
C TYR A 231 -19.11 13.89 -13.85
N SER A 232 -18.11 13.94 -14.71
CA SER A 232 -17.13 12.87 -14.80
C SER A 232 -16.33 12.77 -13.52
N SER A 233 -15.68 11.63 -13.32
CA SER A 233 -14.81 11.45 -12.15
C SER A 233 -13.61 12.42 -12.14
N ALA A 234 -13.18 12.88 -13.30
CA ALA A 234 -12.10 13.86 -13.42
C ALA A 234 -12.55 15.27 -12.97
N GLU A 235 -13.77 15.67 -13.31
CA GLU A 235 -14.34 16.95 -12.88
C GLU A 235 -14.60 16.98 -11.37
N LEU A 236 -15.13 15.90 -10.80
CA LEU A 236 -15.43 15.84 -9.37
C LEU A 236 -14.19 15.96 -8.44
N ARG A 237 -12.99 15.68 -8.92
CA ARG A 237 -11.78 15.87 -8.09
C ARG A 237 -11.45 17.34 -7.83
N GLU A 238 -12.05 18.27 -8.59
CA GLU A 238 -11.84 19.72 -8.47
C GLU A 238 -12.81 20.36 -7.46
N PHE A 239 -13.78 19.58 -6.95
CA PHE A 239 -14.69 19.95 -5.86
C PHE A 239 -14.11 19.49 -4.52
#